data_86a7ad470fa1a4aa9b4da56cd7e2b713
#
_entry.id   86a7ad470fa1a4aa9b4da56cd7e2b713
#
_cell.length_a   1.000
_cell.length_b   1.000
_cell.length_c   1.000
_cell.angle_alpha   90.00
_cell.angle_beta   90.00
_cell.angle_gamma   90.00
#
_symmetry.space_group_name_H-M   'P 1'
#
loop_
_entity.id
_entity.type
_entity.pdbx_description
1 polymer ?
#
loop_
_entity_poly.entity_id
_entity_poly.type
_entity_poly.pdbx_seq_one_letter_code
_entity_poly.pdbx_strand_id
1 'polypeptide(L)'
;MYNLGKIAIIGGGSWATAIAKIVIGHTHHIGWYMRRDDSIEEFKRISHNPNYLTSVHFNIDEIFFSSDINRIVEAYDTLVFVVPSPYLKNHMKKLKARLRDKFIV
;
A
#
# COMPACT_ATOMS: atom_id res chain seq x y z
N MET A 1 -16.56 7.09 17.07
CA MET A 1 -16.00 7.03 15.73
C MET A 1 -14.55 6.56 15.78
N TYR A 2 -14.21 5.57 14.98
CA TYR A 2 -12.83 5.09 14.93
C TYR A 2 -11.94 6.04 14.16
N ASN A 3 -10.82 6.36 14.76
CA ASN A 3 -9.73 7.02 14.05
C ASN A 3 -8.69 5.96 13.70
N LEU A 4 -8.65 5.56 12.44
CA LEU A 4 -7.69 4.56 11.96
C LEU A 4 -6.29 5.14 11.76
N GLY A 5 -6.13 6.46 11.93
CA GLY A 5 -4.87 7.11 11.70
C GLY A 5 -4.45 7.07 10.23
N LYS A 6 -3.16 6.93 10.01
CA LYS A 6 -2.62 6.82 8.64
C LYS A 6 -2.75 5.40 8.14
N ILE A 7 -3.26 5.25 6.92
CA ILE A 7 -3.55 3.96 6.31
C ILE A 7 -2.54 3.64 5.22
N ALA A 8 -2.04 2.40 5.20
CA ALA A 8 -1.16 1.91 4.15
C ALA A 8 -1.74 0.66 3.51
N ILE A 9 -1.55 0.57 2.20
CA ILE A 9 -1.94 -0.61 1.41
C ILE A 9 -0.68 -1.44 1.17
N ILE A 10 -0.78 -2.73 1.47
CA ILE A 10 0.33 -3.67 1.27
C ILE A 10 -0.04 -4.62 0.14
N GLY A 11 0.55 -4.41 -1.02
CA GLY A 11 0.31 -5.22 -2.21
C GLY A 11 0.16 -4.37 -3.45
N GLY A 12 0.41 -4.95 -4.62
CA GLY A 12 0.46 -4.21 -5.88
C GLY A 12 -0.48 -4.73 -6.97
N GLY A 13 -1.38 -5.66 -6.66
CA GLY A 13 -2.28 -6.25 -7.64
C GLY A 13 -3.56 -5.44 -7.89
N SER A 14 -4.50 -6.03 -8.61
CA SER A 14 -5.75 -5.36 -8.97
C SER A 14 -6.62 -5.04 -7.76
N TRP A 15 -6.73 -5.97 -6.79
CA TRP A 15 -7.50 -5.73 -5.56
C TRP A 15 -6.89 -4.61 -4.74
N ALA A 16 -5.55 -4.61 -4.60
CA ALA A 16 -4.86 -3.56 -3.86
C ALA A 16 -5.10 -2.20 -4.53
N THR A 17 -5.03 -2.14 -5.85
CA THR A 17 -5.26 -0.92 -6.62
C THR A 17 -6.68 -0.40 -6.44
N ALA A 18 -7.69 -1.27 -6.49
CA ALA A 18 -9.08 -0.89 -6.28
C ALA A 18 -9.31 -0.36 -4.86
N ILE A 19 -8.79 -1.06 -3.86
CA ILE A 19 -8.92 -0.64 -2.45
C ILE A 19 -8.21 0.69 -2.22
N ALA A 20 -7.02 0.85 -2.78
CA ALA A 20 -6.26 2.10 -2.64
C ALA A 20 -7.04 3.29 -3.20
N LYS A 21 -7.71 3.11 -4.34
CA LYS A 21 -8.50 4.18 -4.94
C LYS A 21 -9.67 4.60 -4.03
N ILE A 22 -10.33 3.63 -3.43
CA ILE A 22 -11.43 3.90 -2.50
C ILE A 22 -10.92 4.64 -1.25
N VAL A 23 -9.83 4.13 -0.66
CA VAL A 23 -9.29 4.70 0.58
C VAL A 23 -8.80 6.14 0.36
N ILE A 24 -8.06 6.37 -0.72
CA ILE A 24 -7.49 7.69 -1.00
C ILE A 24 -8.59 8.73 -1.26
N GLY A 25 -9.73 8.31 -1.78
CA GLY A 25 -10.88 9.18 -1.95
C GLY A 25 -11.44 9.72 -0.63
N HIS A 26 -11.20 9.02 0.47
CA HIS A 26 -11.66 9.43 1.79
C HIS A 26 -10.57 10.10 2.64
N THR A 27 -9.33 9.64 2.53
CA THR A 27 -8.24 10.09 3.41
C THR A 27 -7.32 11.11 2.77
N HIS A 28 -7.32 11.22 1.46
CA HIS A 28 -6.45 12.09 0.66
C HIS A 28 -4.95 11.84 0.87
N HIS A 29 -4.60 10.74 1.52
CA HIS A 29 -3.23 10.29 1.67
C HIS A 29 -3.21 8.82 2.05
N ILE A 30 -2.34 8.04 1.40
CA ILE A 30 -2.07 6.64 1.78
C ILE A 30 -0.59 6.33 1.65
N GLY A 31 -0.12 5.34 2.40
CA GLY A 31 1.11 4.65 2.10
C GLY A 31 0.79 3.47 1.19
N TRP A 32 1.72 3.09 0.36
CA TRP A 32 1.51 1.95 -0.54
C TRP A 32 2.81 1.18 -0.70
N TYR A 33 2.81 -0.04 -0.21
CA TYR A 33 3.93 -0.95 -0.38
C TYR A 33 3.76 -1.77 -1.65
N MET A 34 4.77 -1.74 -2.49
CA MET A 34 4.92 -2.64 -3.63
C MET A 34 6.33 -3.20 -3.59
N ARG A 35 6.48 -4.49 -3.82
CA ARG A 35 7.79 -5.13 -3.66
C ARG A 35 8.81 -4.77 -4.74
N ARG A 36 8.38 -4.21 -5.88
CA ARG A 36 9.26 -3.90 -7.02
C ARG A 36 9.41 -2.40 -7.21
N ASP A 37 10.65 -1.94 -7.09
CA ASP A 37 10.97 -0.52 -7.29
C ASP A 37 10.67 -0.05 -8.71
N ASP A 38 10.89 -0.89 -9.71
CA ASP A 38 10.62 -0.53 -11.09
C ASP A 38 9.12 -0.27 -11.34
N SER A 39 8.26 -1.04 -10.70
CA SER A 39 6.82 -0.80 -10.78
C SER A 39 6.41 0.50 -10.10
N ILE A 40 7.02 0.82 -8.96
CA ILE A 40 6.79 2.09 -8.25
C ILE A 40 7.20 3.27 -9.13
N GLU A 41 8.39 3.22 -9.70
CA GLU A 41 8.89 4.31 -10.55
C GLU A 41 8.00 4.52 -11.78
N GLU A 42 7.57 3.44 -12.42
CA GLU A 42 6.66 3.53 -13.56
C GLU A 42 5.30 4.10 -13.15
N PHE A 43 4.76 3.66 -12.00
CA PHE A 43 3.49 4.18 -11.48
C PHE A 43 3.57 5.70 -11.27
N LYS A 44 4.67 6.16 -10.66
CA LYS A 44 4.88 7.60 -10.44
C LYS A 44 4.95 8.37 -11.75
N ARG A 45 5.54 7.78 -12.76
CA ARG A 45 5.72 8.42 -14.07
C ARG A 45 4.40 8.57 -14.81
N ILE A 46 3.53 7.57 -14.76
CA ILE A 46 2.32 7.53 -15.57
C ILE A 46 1.02 7.75 -14.79
N SER A 47 1.11 7.87 -13.46
CA SER A 47 -0.01 8.15 -12.55
C SER A 47 -1.08 7.06 -12.49
N HIS A 48 -0.74 5.85 -12.89
CA HIS A 48 -1.60 4.68 -12.72
C HIS A 48 -0.75 3.42 -12.58
N ASN A 49 -1.37 2.34 -12.08
CA ASN A 49 -0.66 1.07 -11.95
C ASN A 49 -0.29 0.58 -13.34
N PRO A 50 1.00 0.28 -13.61
CA PRO A 50 1.42 -0.14 -14.95
C PRO A 50 0.90 -1.51 -15.37
N ASN A 51 0.50 -2.35 -14.43
CA ASN A 51 0.15 -3.74 -14.70
C ASN A 51 -1.32 -4.09 -14.43
N TYR A 52 -2.00 -3.33 -13.56
CA TYR A 52 -3.35 -3.66 -13.09
C TYR A 52 -4.22 -2.41 -13.07
N LEU A 53 -5.46 -2.53 -13.55
CA LEU A 53 -6.43 -1.42 -13.57
C LEU A 53 -5.82 -0.14 -14.11
N THR A 54 -5.25 -0.24 -15.32
CA THR A 54 -4.46 0.85 -15.91
C THR A 54 -5.26 2.10 -16.24
N SER A 55 -6.60 1.99 -16.28
CA SER A 55 -7.47 3.14 -16.49
C SER A 55 -7.78 3.92 -15.20
N VAL A 56 -7.35 3.41 -14.03
CA VAL A 56 -7.60 4.08 -12.75
C VAL A 56 -6.41 4.98 -12.42
N HIS A 57 -6.63 6.30 -12.50
CA HIS A 57 -5.58 7.29 -12.27
C HIS A 57 -5.56 7.76 -10.83
N PHE A 58 -4.37 8.13 -10.36
CA PHE A 58 -4.13 8.58 -8.99
C PHE A 58 -3.39 9.91 -8.97
N ASN A 59 -3.62 10.70 -7.92
CA ASN A 59 -2.77 11.84 -7.61
C ASN A 59 -1.54 11.31 -6.85
N ILE A 60 -0.40 11.27 -7.51
CA ILE A 60 0.83 10.70 -6.96
C ILE A 60 1.29 11.43 -5.70
N ASP A 61 1.01 12.72 -5.60
CA ASP A 61 1.39 13.51 -4.42
C ASP A 61 0.67 13.07 -3.14
N GLU A 62 -0.42 12.33 -3.26
CA GLU A 62 -1.17 11.80 -2.13
C GLU A 62 -0.69 10.41 -1.69
N ILE A 63 0.35 9.86 -2.33
CA ILE A 63 0.80 8.50 -2.07
C ILE A 63 2.27 8.47 -1.66
N PHE A 64 2.57 7.82 -0.53
CA PHE A 64 3.93 7.49 -0.16
C PHE A 64 4.19 6.04 -0.56
N PHE A 65 4.93 5.85 -1.66
CA PHE A 65 5.32 4.53 -2.13
C PHE A 65 6.61 4.06 -1.46
N SER A 66 6.69 2.78 -1.17
CA SER A 66 7.95 2.17 -0.71
C SER A 66 7.98 0.68 -1.06
N SER A 67 9.16 0.20 -1.40
CA SER A 67 9.42 -1.23 -1.55
C SER A 67 10.02 -1.83 -0.26
N ASP A 68 10.19 -1.02 0.77
CA ASP A 68 10.64 -1.46 2.09
C ASP A 68 9.43 -1.52 3.02
N ILE A 69 8.96 -2.73 3.31
CA ILE A 69 7.76 -2.94 4.13
C ILE A 69 7.93 -2.39 5.54
N ASN A 70 9.15 -2.39 6.07
CA ASN A 70 9.39 -1.89 7.43
C ASN A 70 9.19 -0.38 7.50
N ARG A 71 9.56 0.35 6.47
CA ARG A 71 9.33 1.81 6.42
C ARG A 71 7.83 2.12 6.43
N ILE A 72 7.06 1.34 5.68
CA ILE A 72 5.61 1.51 5.64
C ILE A 72 5.00 1.20 7.03
N VAL A 73 5.38 0.07 7.62
CA VAL A 73 4.83 -0.34 8.91
C VAL A 73 5.14 0.68 10.00
N GLU A 74 6.36 1.22 10.01
CA GLU A 74 6.75 2.22 11.01
C GLU A 74 5.98 3.53 10.88
N ALA A 75 5.63 3.91 9.66
CA ALA A 75 5.05 5.22 9.36
C ALA A 75 3.52 5.23 9.41
N TYR A 76 2.85 4.07 9.37
CA TYR A 76 1.41 3.98 9.23
C TYR A 76 0.76 3.20 10.36
N ASP A 77 -0.48 3.59 10.71
CA ASP A 77 -1.19 3.01 11.86
C ASP A 77 -2.07 1.84 11.48
N THR A 78 -2.65 1.88 10.29
CA THR A 78 -3.53 0.82 9.79
C THR A 78 -2.93 0.22 8.52
N LEU A 79 -2.79 -1.10 8.51
CA LEU A 79 -2.19 -1.83 7.40
C LEU A 79 -3.26 -2.71 6.75
N VAL A 80 -3.48 -2.51 5.46
CA VAL A 80 -4.42 -3.31 4.67
C VAL A 80 -3.61 -4.25 3.79
N PHE A 81 -3.54 -5.52 4.18
CA PHE A 81 -2.79 -6.54 3.45
C PHE A 81 -3.64 -7.09 2.31
N VAL A 82 -3.22 -6.83 1.09
CA VAL A 82 -3.90 -7.29 -0.12
C VAL A 82 -2.90 -8.04 -0.98
N VAL A 83 -2.49 -9.20 -0.50
CA VAL A 83 -1.55 -10.06 -1.21
C VAL A 83 -2.12 -11.48 -1.25
N PRO A 84 -1.83 -12.27 -2.30
CA PRO A 84 -2.24 -13.66 -2.34
C PRO A 84 -1.67 -14.43 -1.14
N SER A 85 -2.48 -15.33 -0.57
CA SER A 85 -2.10 -16.09 0.63
C SER A 85 -0.72 -16.76 0.56
N PRO A 86 -0.29 -17.34 -0.58
CA PRO A 86 1.04 -17.94 -0.66
C PRO A 86 2.18 -16.93 -0.42
N TYR A 87 1.95 -15.65 -0.72
CA TYR A 87 2.97 -14.62 -0.57
C TYR A 87 2.93 -13.90 0.77
N LEU A 88 1.80 -13.98 1.49
CA LEU A 88 1.63 -13.30 2.77
C LEU A 88 2.69 -13.70 3.78
N LYS A 89 2.97 -15.00 3.89
CA LYS A 89 3.97 -15.53 4.81
C LYS A 89 5.35 -14.96 4.54
N ASN A 90 5.73 -14.83 3.27
CA ASN A 90 7.02 -14.26 2.90
C ASN A 90 7.11 -12.78 3.25
N HIS A 91 6.03 -12.03 3.08
CA HIS A 91 5.98 -10.63 3.47
C HIS A 91 6.13 -10.49 4.99
N MET A 92 5.45 -11.34 5.75
CA MET A 92 5.54 -11.31 7.20
C MET A 92 6.95 -11.62 7.71
N LYS A 93 7.66 -12.53 7.02
CA LYS A 93 9.06 -12.85 7.38
C LYS A 93 10.00 -11.67 7.21
N LYS A 94 9.72 -10.76 6.29
CA LYS A 94 10.53 -9.57 6.06
C LYS A 94 10.32 -8.50 7.11
N LEU A 95 9.22 -8.59 7.87
CA LEU A 95 8.89 -7.59 8.86
C LEU A 95 9.81 -7.70 10.07
N LYS A 96 10.45 -6.58 10.39
CA LYS A 96 11.25 -6.40 11.59
C LYS A 96 10.59 -5.43 12.56
N ALA A 97 9.65 -4.63 12.04
CA ALA A 97 8.91 -3.68 12.85
C ALA A 97 7.80 -4.38 13.65
N ARG A 98 7.42 -3.78 14.76
CA ARG A 98 6.39 -4.33 15.63
C ARG A 98 5.01 -4.04 15.06
N LEU A 99 4.16 -5.08 15.02
CA LEU A 99 2.80 -4.97 14.52
C LEU A 99 1.75 -4.78 15.61
N ARG A 100 2.09 -4.97 16.87
CA ARG A 100 1.09 -5.05 17.95
C ARG A 100 0.31 -3.76 18.18
N ASP A 101 0.86 -2.63 17.78
CA ASP A 101 0.18 -1.33 17.91
C ASP A 101 -0.53 -0.91 16.62
N LYS A 102 -0.65 -1.84 15.64
CA LYS A 102 -1.21 -1.53 14.33
C LYS A 102 -2.56 -2.21 14.15
N PHE A 103 -3.43 -1.55 13.39
CA PHE A 103 -4.65 -2.18 12.89
C PHE A 103 -4.33 -2.93 11.60
N ILE A 104 -4.71 -4.21 11.53
CA ILE A 104 -4.42 -5.05 10.37
C ILE A 104 -5.73 -5.54 9.77
N VAL A 105 -5.85 -5.34 8.48
CA VAL A 105 -7.05 -5.72 7.73
C VAL A 105 -6.70 -6.74 6.63
#